data_4f2afa8eb4940a8943c3c70c75d43eea
#
_entry.id   4f2afa8eb4940a8943c3c70c75d43eea
#
_cell.length_a   1.000
_cell.length_b   1.000
_cell.length_c   1.000
_cell.angle_alpha   90.00
_cell.angle_beta   90.00
_cell.angle_gamma   90.00
#
_symmetry.space_group_name_H-M   'P 1'
#
loop_
_entity.id
_entity.type
_entity.pdbx_description
1 polymer ?
#
loop_
_entity_poly.entity_id
_entity_poly.type
_entity_poly.pdbx_seq_one_letter_code
_entity_poly.pdbx_strand_id
1 'polypeptide(L)'
;LLNYHHKRSYIIERIAITANGVKVERIDSSGRSYEWCFQRHWLQVNVEEDDDRNCTLELRSHGRVLAIGAFLTPSERHKVARRLRAALHAAAQPYKA
;
A
#
# COMPACT_ATOMS: atom_id res chain seq x y z
N LEU A 1 -11.23 6.56 5.39
CA LEU A 1 -9.93 7.00 4.88
C LEU A 1 -8.80 6.43 5.70
N LEU A 2 -7.86 5.75 5.06
CA LEU A 2 -6.63 5.30 5.68
C LEU A 2 -5.46 6.04 5.07
N ASN A 3 -4.63 6.62 5.93
CA ASN A 3 -3.34 7.15 5.53
C ASN A 3 -2.25 6.29 6.15
N TYR A 4 -1.43 5.71 5.30
CA TYR A 4 -0.22 5.03 5.70
C TYR A 4 0.95 5.94 5.33
N HIS A 5 1.74 6.30 6.32
CA HIS A 5 2.86 7.19 6.14
C HIS A 5 4.05 6.62 6.88
N HIS A 6 5.15 6.40 6.18
CA HIS A 6 6.36 5.90 6.80
C HIS A 6 7.56 6.62 6.23
N LYS A 7 8.43 7.03 7.13
CA LYS A 7 9.69 7.67 6.76
C LYS A 7 10.83 6.86 7.34
N ARG A 8 11.76 6.49 6.50
CA ARG A 8 13.00 5.86 6.96
C ARG A 8 14.16 6.47 6.20
N SER A 9 15.13 7.01 6.96
CA SER A 9 16.24 7.73 6.37
C SER A 9 15.72 8.85 5.48
N TYR A 10 15.76 8.65 4.20
CA TYR A 10 15.42 9.67 3.22
C TYR A 10 14.24 9.30 2.32
N ILE A 11 13.49 8.27 2.70
CA ILE A 11 12.36 7.82 1.90
C ILE A 11 11.07 8.02 2.67
N ILE A 12 10.12 8.66 2.03
CA ILE A 12 8.77 8.83 2.57
C ILE A 12 7.80 8.11 1.64
N GLU A 13 6.94 7.31 2.20
CA GLU A 13 5.91 6.61 1.43
C GLU A 13 4.57 6.85 2.09
N ARG A 14 3.57 7.22 1.30
CA ARG A 14 2.25 7.57 1.82
C ARG A 14 1.18 6.92 0.95
N ILE A 15 0.21 6.28 1.61
CA ILE A 15 -0.91 5.65 0.93
C ILE A 15 -2.20 6.25 1.48
N ALA A 16 -3.03 6.76 0.60
CA ALA A 16 -4.33 7.29 0.95
C ALA A 16 -5.41 6.46 0.25
N ILE A 17 -6.36 5.95 1.02
CA ILE A 17 -7.50 5.20 0.51
C ILE A 17 -8.76 6.01 0.75
N THR A 18 -9.46 6.29 -0.33
CA THR A 18 -10.72 7.02 -0.28
C THR A 18 -11.81 6.19 -0.97
N ALA A 19 -13.03 6.69 -0.94
CA ALA A 19 -14.12 6.05 -1.68
C ALA A 19 -13.84 5.99 -3.18
N ASN A 20 -13.04 6.92 -3.71
CA ASN A 20 -12.78 7.05 -5.13
C ASN A 20 -11.57 6.28 -5.62
N GLY A 21 -10.70 5.87 -4.73
CA GLY A 21 -9.50 5.16 -5.17
C GLY A 21 -8.40 5.12 -4.13
N VAL A 22 -7.25 4.67 -4.60
CA VAL A 22 -6.05 4.53 -3.77
C VAL A 22 -4.92 5.29 -4.44
N LYS A 23 -4.27 6.14 -3.68
CA LYS A 23 -3.15 6.94 -4.15
C LYS A 23 -1.91 6.60 -3.34
N VAL A 24 -0.84 6.29 -4.03
CA VAL A 24 0.46 6.02 -3.41
C VAL A 24 1.43 7.10 -3.83
N GLU A 25 2.07 7.71 -2.85
CA GLU A 25 3.11 8.71 -3.09
C GLU A 25 4.41 8.23 -2.48
N ARG A 26 5.51 8.46 -3.17
CA ARG A 26 6.84 8.13 -2.67
C ARG A 26 7.78 9.28 -2.98
N ILE A 27 8.56 9.69 -1.98
CA ILE A 27 9.60 10.70 -2.14
C ILE A 27 10.92 10.03 -1.80
N ASP A 28 11.85 10.01 -2.74
CA ASP A 28 13.13 9.34 -2.53
C ASP A 28 14.17 10.28 -1.91
N SER A 29 15.35 9.76 -1.67
CA SER A 29 16.43 10.51 -1.01
C SER A 29 16.90 11.72 -1.81
N SER A 30 16.64 11.75 -3.11
CA SER A 30 17.01 12.90 -3.95
C SER A 30 15.93 13.98 -3.94
N GLY A 31 14.80 13.74 -3.29
CA GLY A 31 13.65 14.64 -3.27
C GLY A 31 12.71 14.43 -4.43
N ARG A 32 12.95 13.43 -5.28
CA ARG A 32 12.08 13.12 -6.40
C ARG A 32 10.80 12.45 -5.90
N SER A 33 9.67 12.90 -6.40
CA SER A 33 8.37 12.36 -6.03
C SER A 33 7.81 11.49 -7.12
N TYR A 34 7.13 10.43 -6.70
CA TYR A 34 6.42 9.50 -7.58
C TYR A 34 5.02 9.33 -7.06
N GLU A 35 4.07 9.14 -7.97
CA GLU A 35 2.68 8.96 -7.59
C GLU A 35 2.05 7.87 -8.44
N TRP A 36 1.29 6.99 -7.79
CA TRP A 36 0.52 5.96 -8.46
C TRP A 36 -0.91 6.04 -7.98
N CYS A 37 -1.86 5.87 -8.90
CA CYS A 37 -3.28 5.85 -8.57
C CYS A 37 -3.89 4.54 -9.05
N PHE A 38 -4.75 3.97 -8.22
CA PHE A 38 -5.42 2.71 -8.50
C PHE A 38 -6.91 2.85 -8.23
N GLN A 39 -7.70 2.10 -8.99
CA GLN A 39 -9.11 1.94 -8.68
C GLN A 39 -9.23 0.91 -7.57
N ARG A 40 -9.91 1.27 -6.48
CA ARG A 40 -9.93 0.38 -5.31
C ARG A 40 -10.68 -0.93 -5.53
N HIS A 41 -11.63 -0.97 -6.46
CA HIS A 41 -12.40 -2.19 -6.73
C HIS A 41 -11.54 -3.35 -7.23
N TRP A 42 -10.46 -3.03 -7.92
CA TRP A 42 -9.61 -4.04 -8.55
C TRP A 42 -8.28 -4.21 -7.85
N LEU A 43 -8.09 -3.48 -6.76
CA LEU A 43 -6.81 -3.50 -6.09
C LEU A 43 -6.73 -4.67 -5.12
N GLN A 44 -5.65 -5.42 -5.21
CA GLN A 44 -5.33 -6.52 -4.31
C GLN A 44 -4.07 -6.19 -3.54
N VAL A 45 -4.08 -6.54 -2.27
CA VAL A 45 -2.93 -6.39 -1.38
C VAL A 45 -2.36 -7.77 -1.15
N ASN A 46 -1.15 -8.01 -1.62
CA ASN A 46 -0.49 -9.31 -1.50
C ASN A 46 0.77 -9.21 -0.66
N VAL A 47 1.02 -10.25 0.12
CA VAL A 47 2.30 -10.45 0.77
C VAL A 47 2.87 -11.74 0.22
N GLU A 48 3.96 -11.62 -0.52
CA GLU A 48 4.65 -12.78 -1.09
C GLU A 48 5.83 -13.13 -0.20
N GLU A 49 5.96 -14.41 0.14
CA GLU A 49 7.09 -14.90 0.92
C GLU A 49 7.89 -15.88 0.08
N ASP A 50 9.20 -15.79 0.15
CA ASP A 50 10.09 -16.75 -0.48
C ASP A 50 10.59 -17.79 0.55
N ASP A 51 11.41 -18.71 0.08
CA ASP A 51 11.93 -19.81 0.93
C ASP A 51 12.87 -19.29 2.03
N ASP A 52 13.43 -18.12 1.86
CA ASP A 52 14.32 -17.50 2.84
C ASP A 52 13.59 -16.61 3.84
N ARG A 53 12.26 -16.68 3.86
CA ARG A 53 11.38 -15.88 4.72
C ARG A 53 11.41 -14.38 4.42
N ASN A 54 11.94 -14.01 3.27
CA ASN A 54 11.79 -12.64 2.81
C ASN A 54 10.37 -12.44 2.35
N CYS A 55 9.79 -11.32 2.67
CA CYS A 55 8.46 -11.02 2.17
C CYS A 55 8.46 -9.70 1.43
N THR A 56 7.57 -9.61 0.45
CA THR A 56 7.35 -8.38 -0.32
C THR A 56 5.88 -8.03 -0.21
N LEU A 57 5.61 -6.79 0.14
CA LEU A 57 4.26 -6.27 0.19
C LEU A 57 3.98 -5.60 -1.15
N GLU A 58 2.92 -6.01 -1.82
CA GLU A 58 2.60 -5.56 -3.18
C GLU A 58 1.16 -5.12 -3.30
N LEU A 59 0.96 -4.08 -4.09
CA LEU A 59 -0.36 -3.70 -4.58
C LEU A 59 -0.46 -4.14 -6.03
N ARG A 60 -1.53 -4.86 -6.36
CA ARG A 60 -1.73 -5.39 -7.71
C ARG A 60 -3.08 -4.94 -8.26
N SER A 61 -3.10 -4.50 -9.49
CA SER A 61 -4.30 -4.09 -10.19
C SER A 61 -4.07 -4.12 -11.69
N HIS A 62 -4.92 -4.85 -12.42
CA HIS A 62 -4.90 -4.87 -13.89
C HIS A 62 -3.52 -5.13 -14.50
N GLY A 63 -2.80 -6.10 -13.96
CA GLY A 63 -1.48 -6.44 -14.46
C GLY A 63 -0.36 -5.54 -13.98
N ARG A 64 -0.67 -4.51 -13.22
CA ARG A 64 0.32 -3.64 -12.60
C ARG A 64 0.66 -4.16 -11.21
N VAL A 65 1.93 -4.11 -10.87
CA VAL A 65 2.41 -4.53 -9.55
C VAL A 65 3.30 -3.41 -9.00
N LEU A 66 2.99 -2.97 -7.81
CA LEU A 66 3.80 -1.97 -7.12
C LEU A 66 4.21 -2.50 -5.75
N ALA A 67 5.51 -2.64 -5.54
CA ALA A 67 6.04 -3.02 -4.23
C ALA A 67 6.06 -1.80 -3.31
N ILE A 68 5.57 -1.96 -2.10
CA ILE A 68 5.56 -0.91 -1.09
C ILE A 68 6.18 -1.44 0.20
N GLY A 69 6.59 -0.52 1.07
CA GLY A 69 7.11 -0.89 2.37
C GLY A 69 8.42 -1.66 2.32
N ALA A 70 9.27 -1.39 1.32
CA ALA A 70 10.54 -2.09 1.18
C ALA A 70 11.45 -1.90 2.39
N PHE A 71 11.30 -0.80 3.09
CA PHE A 71 12.11 -0.47 4.28
C PHE A 71 11.48 -0.99 5.58
N LEU A 72 10.35 -1.66 5.51
CA LEU A 72 9.69 -2.24 6.67
C LEU A 72 10.26 -3.63 6.98
N THR A 73 10.12 -4.05 8.22
CA THR A 73 10.40 -5.45 8.58
C THR A 73 9.29 -6.35 8.06
N PRO A 74 9.51 -7.66 7.94
CA PRO A 74 8.43 -8.57 7.55
C PRO A 74 7.20 -8.46 8.43
N SER A 75 7.37 -8.34 9.74
CA SER A 75 6.26 -8.19 10.66
C SER A 75 5.47 -6.91 10.38
N GLU A 76 6.16 -5.81 10.11
CA GLU A 76 5.53 -4.55 9.78
C GLU A 76 4.78 -4.62 8.45
N ARG A 77 5.35 -5.32 7.46
CA ARG A 77 4.68 -5.50 6.17
C ARG A 77 3.36 -6.26 6.33
N HIS A 78 3.34 -7.30 7.16
CA HIS A 78 2.11 -8.03 7.45
C HIS A 78 1.07 -7.16 8.15
N LYS A 79 1.49 -6.32 9.07
CA LYS A 79 0.59 -5.39 9.75
C LYS A 79 -0.01 -4.37 8.77
N VAL A 80 0.82 -3.81 7.92
CA VAL A 80 0.37 -2.84 6.91
C VAL A 80 -0.59 -3.51 5.95
N ALA A 81 -0.29 -4.73 5.50
CA ALA A 81 -1.18 -5.48 4.61
C ALA A 81 -2.56 -5.67 5.23
N ARG A 82 -2.63 -6.06 6.50
CA ARG A 82 -3.91 -6.23 7.20
C ARG A 82 -4.69 -4.93 7.28
N ARG A 83 -4.02 -3.83 7.60
CA ARG A 83 -4.65 -2.53 7.69
C ARG A 83 -5.17 -2.05 6.34
N LEU A 84 -4.39 -2.27 5.28
CA LEU A 84 -4.80 -1.90 3.93
C LEU A 84 -6.01 -2.71 3.48
N ARG A 85 -6.00 -4.02 3.73
CA ARG A 85 -7.14 -4.87 3.39
C ARG A 85 -8.39 -4.46 4.14
N ALA A 86 -8.26 -4.17 5.42
CA ALA A 86 -9.39 -3.72 6.23
C ALA A 86 -9.94 -2.38 5.73
N ALA A 87 -9.06 -1.45 5.37
CA ALA A 87 -9.48 -0.15 4.86
C ALA A 87 -10.14 -0.26 3.50
N LEU A 88 -9.63 -1.13 2.63
CA LEU A 88 -10.23 -1.38 1.32
C LEU A 88 -11.61 -2.00 1.48
N HIS A 89 -11.75 -2.94 2.40
CA HIS A 89 -13.03 -3.57 2.66
C HIS A 89 -14.05 -2.56 3.21
N ALA A 90 -13.64 -1.75 4.16
CA ALA A 90 -14.51 -0.73 4.74
C ALA A 90 -14.96 0.30 3.70
N ALA A 91 -14.03 0.74 2.84
CA ALA A 91 -14.34 1.71 1.79
C ALA A 91 -15.24 1.12 0.71
N ALA A 92 -15.22 -0.21 0.53
CA ALA A 92 -16.05 -0.90 -0.46
C ALA A 92 -17.46 -1.16 0.03
N GLN A 93 -17.73 -1.04 1.32
CA GLN A 93 -19.05 -1.31 1.84
C GLN A 93 -20.05 -0.25 1.40
N PRO A 94 -21.25 -0.64 1.00
CA PRO A 94 -22.24 0.33 0.61
C PRO A 94 -22.63 1.19 1.80
N TYR A 95 -22.89 2.44 1.51
CA TYR A 95 -23.36 3.36 2.51
C TYR A 95 -24.75 2.91 3.01
N LYS A 96 -24.91 2.94 4.30
CA LYS A 96 -26.21 2.65 4.92
C LYS A 96 -26.72 3.89 5.61
N ALA A 97 -27.80 4.32 5.12
CA ALA A 97 -28.47 5.45 5.75
C ALA A 97 -29.06 5.04 7.09
#